data_613803f2fdecf7a31f17664015ae1db9
#
_entry.id   613803f2fdecf7a31f17664015ae1db9
#
_cell.length_a   1.000
_cell.length_b   1.000
_cell.length_c   1.000
_cell.angle_alpha   90.00
_cell.angle_beta   90.00
_cell.angle_gamma   90.00
#
_symmetry.space_group_name_H-M   'P 1'
#
loop_
_entity.id
_entity.type
_entity.pdbx_description
1 polymer ?
#
loop_
_entity_poly.entity_id
_entity_poly.type
_entity_poly.pdbx_seq_one_letter_code
_entity_poly.pdbx_strand_id
1 'polypeptide(L)'
;MFTGIIEEVGTVTSVTHDHGRRRITIAASRLPKDLKKGDSIAVSGVCLTAVEVARKCFAADLAEETWKRTSFSRIKKGKFVNLELPLRTDGRFGGHIVQGHVDGTGKFLALEKLPGAEDYWLRIEIPPEMARYVIHKGSLCIEGISLTVASIEGARVTVAIIPHTAEMTNLKSLKPGDPVNLEVDMVAKYIEKMMQPQKASSPLTVERLVREGF
;
A
#
# COMPACT_ATOMS: atom_id res chain seq x y z
N MET A 1 -7.06 -4.55 -8.95
CA MET A 1 -7.19 -3.12 -8.64
C MET A 1 -8.12 -2.99 -7.45
N PHE A 2 -7.83 -2.10 -6.51
CA PHE A 2 -8.51 -1.91 -5.23
C PHE A 2 -8.87 -0.44 -5.06
N THR A 3 -9.57 -0.10 -3.99
CA THR A 3 -10.03 1.26 -3.70
C THR A 3 -9.37 1.85 -2.44
N GLY A 4 -8.76 1.00 -1.62
CA GLY A 4 -8.23 1.36 -0.31
C GLY A 4 -9.33 1.48 0.77
N ILE A 5 -10.47 0.86 0.55
CA ILE A 5 -11.54 0.74 1.55
C ILE A 5 -11.46 -0.66 2.16
N ILE A 6 -11.03 -0.69 3.40
CA ILE A 6 -10.82 -1.98 4.10
C ILE A 6 -12.16 -2.65 4.39
N GLU A 7 -12.23 -3.92 4.03
CA GLU A 7 -13.44 -4.71 4.21
C GLU A 7 -13.39 -5.58 5.46
N GLU A 8 -12.22 -6.09 5.83
CA GLU A 8 -12.03 -6.96 7.01
C GLU A 8 -10.61 -6.83 7.55
N VAL A 9 -10.45 -7.03 8.85
CA VAL A 9 -9.13 -7.21 9.47
C VAL A 9 -8.90 -8.69 9.69
N GLY A 10 -7.88 -9.24 9.01
CA GLY A 10 -7.43 -10.61 9.18
C GLY A 10 -6.32 -10.74 10.20
N THR A 11 -6.02 -11.97 10.59
CA THR A 11 -4.92 -12.30 11.50
C THR A 11 -3.96 -13.28 10.83
N VAL A 12 -2.68 -12.95 10.82
CA VAL A 12 -1.63 -13.86 10.34
C VAL A 12 -1.52 -15.07 11.27
N THR A 13 -1.80 -16.27 10.77
CA THR A 13 -1.73 -17.52 11.53
C THR A 13 -0.44 -18.26 11.30
N SER A 14 0.18 -18.10 10.14
CA SER A 14 1.44 -18.76 9.79
C SER A 14 2.23 -17.91 8.80
N VAL A 15 3.55 -17.94 8.96
CA VAL A 15 4.51 -17.50 7.95
C VAL A 15 5.53 -18.61 7.82
N THR A 16 5.61 -19.23 6.64
CA THR A 16 6.54 -20.34 6.38
C THR A 16 7.54 -19.96 5.32
N HIS A 17 8.74 -20.51 5.43
CA HIS A 17 9.80 -20.36 4.46
C HIS A 17 10.36 -21.76 4.17
N ASP A 18 9.99 -22.31 3.04
CA ASP A 18 10.37 -23.67 2.65
C ASP A 18 10.84 -23.69 1.19
N HIS A 19 12.01 -24.30 0.94
CA HIS A 19 12.64 -24.43 -0.39
C HIS A 19 12.62 -23.12 -1.23
N GLY A 20 12.89 -21.97 -0.60
CA GLY A 20 12.88 -20.66 -1.26
C GLY A 20 11.47 -20.05 -1.47
N ARG A 21 10.41 -20.78 -1.12
CA ARG A 21 9.03 -20.29 -1.14
C ARG A 21 8.66 -19.69 0.20
N ARG A 22 8.16 -18.47 0.19
CA ARG A 22 7.57 -17.83 1.38
C ARG A 22 6.07 -17.83 1.25
N ARG A 23 5.39 -18.33 2.28
CA ARG A 23 3.93 -18.40 2.31
C ARG A 23 3.41 -17.76 3.58
N ILE A 24 2.38 -16.94 3.43
CA ILE A 24 1.61 -16.38 4.53
C ILE A 24 0.23 -17.00 4.55
N THR A 25 -0.25 -17.39 5.74
CA THR A 25 -1.63 -17.84 5.95
C THR A 25 -2.34 -16.83 6.84
N ILE A 26 -3.53 -16.43 6.43
CA ILE A 26 -4.32 -15.39 7.10
C ILE A 26 -5.69 -15.96 7.43
N ALA A 27 -6.07 -15.85 8.71
CA ALA A 27 -7.42 -16.13 9.16
C ALA A 27 -8.29 -14.89 8.96
N ALA A 28 -9.46 -15.10 8.37
CA ALA A 28 -10.49 -14.09 8.15
C ALA A 28 -11.86 -14.78 8.16
N SER A 29 -12.91 -14.09 8.59
CA SER A 29 -14.22 -14.69 8.82
C SER A 29 -15.19 -14.52 7.66
N ARG A 30 -15.03 -13.43 6.91
CA ARG A 30 -15.96 -12.99 5.87
C ARG A 30 -15.38 -13.18 4.46
N LEU A 31 -14.27 -12.52 4.13
CA LEU A 31 -13.76 -12.47 2.76
C LEU A 31 -13.36 -13.82 2.14
N PRO A 32 -12.88 -14.83 2.89
CA PRO A 32 -12.59 -16.14 2.29
C PRO A 32 -13.79 -16.84 1.66
N LYS A 33 -15.03 -16.43 1.99
CA LYS A 33 -16.25 -16.99 1.39
C LYS A 33 -16.45 -16.59 -0.06
N ASP A 34 -15.95 -15.38 -0.41
CA ASP A 34 -16.09 -14.78 -1.74
C ASP A 34 -14.78 -14.91 -2.54
N LEU A 35 -13.70 -15.40 -1.91
CA LEU A 35 -12.39 -15.59 -2.51
C LEU A 35 -12.25 -17.00 -3.09
N LYS A 36 -11.63 -17.11 -4.27
CA LYS A 36 -11.29 -18.39 -4.91
C LYS A 36 -9.78 -18.48 -5.10
N LYS A 37 -9.30 -19.73 -5.23
CA LYS A 37 -7.90 -19.96 -5.62
C LYS A 37 -7.62 -19.30 -6.97
N GLY A 38 -6.54 -18.51 -7.01
CA GLY A 38 -6.15 -17.72 -8.18
C GLY A 38 -6.65 -16.27 -8.14
N ASP A 39 -7.57 -15.93 -7.25
CA ASP A 39 -8.03 -14.55 -7.10
C ASP A 39 -6.97 -13.68 -6.43
N SER A 40 -7.00 -12.40 -6.77
CA SER A 40 -6.23 -11.37 -6.06
C SER A 40 -6.94 -10.94 -4.78
N ILE A 41 -6.16 -10.57 -3.77
CA ILE A 41 -6.63 -9.93 -2.54
C ILE A 41 -5.55 -8.95 -2.07
N ALA A 42 -5.94 -7.75 -1.64
CA ALA A 42 -5.03 -6.83 -0.98
C ALA A 42 -4.88 -7.20 0.49
N VAL A 43 -3.64 -7.35 0.94
CA VAL A 43 -3.27 -7.63 2.34
C VAL A 43 -2.38 -6.50 2.83
N SER A 44 -2.88 -5.67 3.73
CA SER A 44 -2.22 -4.43 4.15
C SER A 44 -1.64 -3.64 2.96
N GLY A 45 -2.44 -3.50 1.89
CA GLY A 45 -2.07 -2.78 0.67
C GLY A 45 -1.20 -3.56 -0.31
N VAL A 46 -0.86 -4.81 -0.04
CA VAL A 46 -0.08 -5.66 -0.95
C VAL A 46 -1.01 -6.56 -1.73
N CYS A 47 -1.01 -6.47 -3.06
CA CYS A 47 -1.75 -7.37 -3.93
C CYS A 47 -1.09 -8.76 -3.91
N LEU A 48 -1.82 -9.74 -3.42
CA LEU A 48 -1.40 -11.13 -3.38
C LEU A 48 -2.38 -12.02 -4.13
N THR A 49 -1.89 -13.15 -4.64
CA THR A 49 -2.74 -14.19 -5.23
C THR A 49 -3.02 -15.27 -4.20
N ALA A 50 -4.28 -15.55 -3.94
CA ALA A 50 -4.69 -16.64 -3.07
C ALA A 50 -4.35 -17.99 -3.72
N VAL A 51 -3.47 -18.77 -3.11
CA VAL A 51 -3.05 -20.09 -3.61
C VAL A 51 -3.81 -21.23 -2.96
N GLU A 52 -4.31 -20.99 -1.75
CA GLU A 52 -5.19 -21.90 -1.02
C GLU A 52 -6.28 -21.06 -0.35
N VAL A 53 -7.52 -21.58 -0.37
CA VAL A 53 -8.65 -20.92 0.26
C VAL A 53 -9.46 -21.95 1.01
N ALA A 54 -9.78 -21.65 2.27
CA ALA A 54 -10.64 -22.42 3.13
C ALA A 54 -11.73 -21.52 3.75
N ARG A 55 -12.70 -22.10 4.44
CA ARG A 55 -13.88 -21.39 4.94
C ARG A 55 -13.56 -20.14 5.79
N LYS A 56 -12.46 -20.15 6.53
CA LYS A 56 -12.06 -19.07 7.47
C LYS A 56 -10.61 -18.65 7.34
N CYS A 57 -9.94 -19.02 6.27
CA CYS A 57 -8.56 -18.60 6.02
C CYS A 57 -8.22 -18.75 4.55
N PHE A 58 -7.16 -18.06 4.16
CA PHE A 58 -6.51 -18.24 2.86
C PHE A 58 -5.00 -18.20 3.04
N ALA A 59 -4.28 -18.73 2.05
CA ALA A 59 -2.83 -18.61 1.97
C ALA A 59 -2.42 -17.97 0.66
N ALA A 60 -1.33 -17.21 0.70
CA ALA A 60 -0.70 -16.59 -0.46
C ALA A 60 0.80 -16.79 -0.43
N ASP A 61 1.41 -17.01 -1.59
CA ASP A 61 2.86 -17.06 -1.74
C ASP A 61 3.40 -15.64 -1.98
N LEU A 62 4.55 -15.35 -1.38
CA LEU A 62 5.19 -14.04 -1.44
C LEU A 62 6.41 -14.12 -2.36
N ALA A 63 6.41 -13.30 -3.42
CA ALA A 63 7.58 -13.11 -4.25
C ALA A 63 8.72 -12.46 -3.44
N GLU A 64 9.96 -12.69 -3.86
CA GLU A 64 11.15 -12.13 -3.20
C GLU A 64 11.10 -10.60 -3.14
N GLU A 65 10.67 -9.95 -4.23
CA GLU A 65 10.50 -8.50 -4.31
C GLU A 65 9.46 -8.02 -3.30
N THR A 66 8.29 -8.69 -3.24
CA THR A 66 7.22 -8.38 -2.27
C THR A 66 7.73 -8.50 -0.84
N TRP A 67 8.46 -9.56 -0.55
CA TRP A 67 9.06 -9.76 0.77
C TRP A 67 10.01 -8.64 1.15
N LYS A 68 10.88 -8.22 0.24
CA LYS A 68 11.90 -7.19 0.50
C LYS A 68 11.34 -5.78 0.60
N ARG A 69 10.33 -5.45 -0.22
CA ARG A 69 9.79 -4.11 -0.35
C ARG A 69 8.71 -3.76 0.66
N THR A 70 8.15 -4.75 1.34
CA THR A 70 6.98 -4.55 2.18
C THR A 70 7.26 -4.86 3.65
N SER A 71 6.34 -4.46 4.53
CA SER A 71 6.37 -4.78 5.96
C SER A 71 6.37 -6.29 6.24
N PHE A 72 6.09 -7.12 5.23
CA PHE A 72 6.05 -8.58 5.36
C PHE A 72 7.41 -9.19 5.72
N SER A 73 8.52 -8.54 5.38
CA SER A 73 9.85 -8.97 5.85
C SER A 73 9.97 -9.06 7.38
N ARG A 74 9.10 -8.37 8.11
CA ARG A 74 9.06 -8.35 9.58
C ARG A 74 7.75 -8.90 10.15
N ILE A 75 6.85 -9.42 9.29
CA ILE A 75 5.56 -9.92 9.74
C ILE A 75 5.70 -11.20 10.56
N LYS A 76 4.89 -11.34 11.58
CA LYS A 76 4.89 -12.50 12.49
C LYS A 76 3.48 -13.01 12.69
N LYS A 77 3.37 -14.29 13.09
CA LYS A 77 2.10 -14.86 13.56
C LYS A 77 1.47 -13.97 14.63
N GLY A 78 0.16 -13.79 14.56
CA GLY A 78 -0.63 -12.94 15.45
C GLY A 78 -0.75 -11.47 15.04
N LYS A 79 -0.04 -11.01 14.01
CA LYS A 79 -0.21 -9.65 13.48
C LYS A 79 -1.54 -9.53 12.74
N PHE A 80 -2.18 -8.37 12.91
CA PHE A 80 -3.38 -7.99 12.18
C PHE A 80 -3.01 -7.36 10.84
N VAL A 81 -3.78 -7.69 9.81
CA VAL A 81 -3.62 -7.18 8.44
C VAL A 81 -4.96 -6.70 7.89
N ASN A 82 -4.93 -5.61 7.16
CA ASN A 82 -6.11 -5.10 6.47
C ASN A 82 -6.36 -5.90 5.20
N LEU A 83 -7.61 -6.21 4.90
CA LEU A 83 -8.01 -7.01 3.75
C LEU A 83 -9.04 -6.27 2.90
N GLU A 84 -8.86 -6.33 1.59
CA GLU A 84 -9.78 -5.79 0.59
C GLU A 84 -9.80 -6.74 -0.63
N LEU A 85 -10.99 -7.08 -1.14
CA LEU A 85 -11.15 -7.79 -2.41
C LEU A 85 -10.98 -6.83 -3.60
N PRO A 86 -10.65 -7.33 -4.79
CA PRO A 86 -10.61 -6.50 -5.98
C PRO A 86 -11.95 -5.80 -6.22
N LEU A 87 -11.87 -4.53 -6.66
CA LEU A 87 -13.04 -3.75 -7.04
C LEU A 87 -13.85 -4.52 -8.11
N ARG A 88 -15.11 -4.73 -7.84
CA ARG A 88 -16.06 -5.29 -8.81
C ARG A 88 -16.38 -4.26 -9.89
N THR A 89 -16.68 -4.71 -11.09
CA THR A 89 -17.04 -3.82 -12.22
C THR A 89 -18.33 -3.02 -11.98
N ASP A 90 -19.23 -3.54 -11.14
CA ASP A 90 -20.46 -2.90 -10.68
C ASP A 90 -20.33 -2.28 -9.28
N GLY A 91 -19.12 -2.26 -8.71
CA GLY A 91 -18.82 -1.75 -7.36
C GLY A 91 -18.67 -0.22 -7.34
N ARG A 92 -18.75 0.34 -6.12
CA ARG A 92 -18.51 1.77 -5.90
C ARG A 92 -17.02 2.03 -5.72
N PHE A 93 -16.54 3.10 -6.33
CA PHE A 93 -15.18 3.59 -6.15
C PHE A 93 -15.15 4.60 -5.00
N GLY A 94 -14.95 4.10 -3.77
CA GLY A 94 -15.07 4.90 -2.54
C GLY A 94 -13.79 5.60 -2.06
N GLY A 95 -12.63 5.18 -2.55
CA GLY A 95 -11.32 5.74 -2.17
C GLY A 95 -10.58 6.38 -3.36
N HIS A 96 -9.36 5.91 -3.64
CA HIS A 96 -8.58 6.26 -4.84
C HIS A 96 -8.06 4.99 -5.53
N ILE A 97 -7.38 5.14 -6.68
CA ILE A 97 -6.84 3.98 -7.41
C ILE A 97 -5.69 3.39 -6.62
N VAL A 98 -5.93 2.23 -6.00
CA VAL A 98 -4.93 1.43 -5.30
C VAL A 98 -4.66 0.17 -6.12
N GLN A 99 -3.41 -0.03 -6.50
CA GLN A 99 -3.02 -1.19 -7.30
C GLN A 99 -2.66 -2.40 -6.43
N GLY A 100 -2.27 -2.13 -5.17
CA GLY A 100 -1.65 -3.11 -4.30
C GLY A 100 -0.16 -3.29 -4.59
N HIS A 101 0.44 -2.32 -5.26
CA HIS A 101 1.85 -2.31 -5.64
C HIS A 101 2.62 -1.34 -4.74
N VAL A 102 2.94 -1.83 -3.55
CA VAL A 102 3.62 -1.07 -2.50
C VAL A 102 4.95 -0.51 -3.00
N ASP A 103 5.12 0.80 -2.86
CA ASP A 103 6.34 1.51 -3.27
C ASP A 103 7.48 1.31 -2.26
N GLY A 104 7.13 1.14 -1.01
CA GLY A 104 8.07 0.92 0.09
C GLY A 104 7.37 0.97 1.44
N THR A 105 8.16 1.02 2.49
CA THR A 105 7.64 1.07 3.86
C THR A 105 7.98 2.39 4.52
N GLY A 106 6.98 2.96 5.17
CA GLY A 106 7.14 4.04 6.14
C GLY A 106 7.28 3.49 7.55
N LYS A 107 7.38 4.42 8.50
CA LYS A 107 7.44 4.11 9.93
C LYS A 107 6.23 4.71 10.62
N PHE A 108 5.47 3.89 11.31
CA PHE A 108 4.39 4.35 12.19
C PHE A 108 5.00 5.13 13.35
N LEU A 109 4.53 6.36 13.57
CA LEU A 109 4.99 7.21 14.67
C LEU A 109 3.98 7.22 15.81
N ALA A 110 2.71 7.52 15.50
CA ALA A 110 1.65 7.63 16.51
C ALA A 110 0.26 7.55 15.90
N LEU A 111 -0.71 7.12 16.70
CA LEU A 111 -2.14 7.32 16.50
C LEU A 111 -2.68 7.98 17.77
N GLU A 112 -2.87 9.29 17.73
CA GLU A 112 -3.21 10.11 18.90
C GLU A 112 -4.63 10.65 18.81
N LYS A 113 -5.44 10.44 19.85
CA LYS A 113 -6.79 11.02 19.91
C LYS A 113 -6.69 12.55 20.00
N LEU A 114 -7.50 13.24 19.20
CA LEU A 114 -7.55 14.70 19.23
C LEU A 114 -8.21 15.18 20.54
N PRO A 115 -7.63 16.20 21.22
CA PRO A 115 -8.26 16.81 22.35
C PRO A 115 -9.63 17.40 21.99
N GLY A 116 -10.67 17.00 22.73
CA GLY A 116 -12.02 17.51 22.51
C GLY A 116 -12.76 16.96 21.28
N ALA A 117 -12.20 15.98 20.57
CA ALA A 117 -12.82 15.31 19.44
C ALA A 117 -12.73 13.79 19.57
N GLU A 118 -13.53 13.07 18.78
CA GLU A 118 -13.45 11.60 18.71
C GLU A 118 -12.40 11.12 17.69
N ASP A 119 -11.92 11.98 16.81
CA ASP A 119 -10.97 11.70 15.74
C ASP A 119 -9.55 11.49 16.28
N TYR A 120 -8.69 10.97 15.40
CA TYR A 120 -7.28 10.71 15.69
C TYR A 120 -6.38 11.38 14.67
N TRP A 121 -5.17 11.76 15.08
CA TRP A 121 -4.05 12.02 14.19
C TRP A 121 -3.21 10.76 14.04
N LEU A 122 -3.18 10.22 12.82
CA LEU A 122 -2.18 9.24 12.40
C LEU A 122 -0.94 10.00 11.92
N ARG A 123 0.22 9.71 12.52
CA ARG A 123 1.51 10.25 12.08
C ARG A 123 2.40 9.13 11.61
N ILE A 124 2.96 9.30 10.44
CA ILE A 124 3.95 8.38 9.85
C ILE A 124 5.16 9.15 9.35
N GLU A 125 6.30 8.49 9.29
CA GLU A 125 7.48 8.94 8.58
C GLU A 125 7.57 8.15 7.27
N ILE A 126 7.63 8.84 6.14
CA ILE A 126 7.75 8.25 4.81
C ILE A 126 9.19 8.33 4.32
N PRO A 127 9.63 7.44 3.40
CA PRO A 127 10.91 7.60 2.72
C PRO A 127 11.00 8.96 2.01
N PRO A 128 12.14 9.68 2.11
CA PRO A 128 12.29 11.02 1.52
C PRO A 128 11.97 11.06 0.02
N GLU A 129 12.30 10.00 -0.70
CA GLU A 129 12.03 9.89 -2.15
C GLU A 129 10.54 9.82 -2.49
N MET A 130 9.68 9.45 -1.53
CA MET A 130 8.23 9.44 -1.72
C MET A 130 7.59 10.81 -1.49
N ALA A 131 8.25 11.72 -0.75
CA ALA A 131 7.67 13.00 -0.35
C ALA A 131 7.19 13.84 -1.54
N ARG A 132 7.87 13.77 -2.68
CA ARG A 132 7.49 14.47 -3.92
C ARG A 132 6.16 14.04 -4.53
N TYR A 133 5.67 12.86 -4.19
CA TYR A 133 4.37 12.34 -4.65
C TYR A 133 3.23 12.58 -3.67
N VAL A 134 3.56 13.05 -2.46
CA VAL A 134 2.58 13.27 -1.39
C VAL A 134 2.30 14.76 -1.27
N ILE A 135 1.04 15.15 -1.45
CA ILE A 135 0.62 16.55 -1.40
C ILE A 135 -0.46 16.77 -0.34
N HIS A 136 -0.52 17.98 0.21
CA HIS A 136 -1.60 18.37 1.11
C HIS A 136 -2.95 18.19 0.43
N LYS A 137 -3.90 17.53 1.11
CA LYS A 137 -5.23 17.13 0.59
C LYS A 137 -5.20 16.12 -0.57
N GLY A 138 -4.03 15.57 -0.89
CA GLY A 138 -3.92 14.41 -1.80
C GLY A 138 -4.22 13.09 -1.10
N SER A 139 -4.26 12.02 -1.88
CA SER A 139 -4.43 10.65 -1.41
C SER A 139 -3.10 9.97 -1.17
N LEU A 140 -3.04 9.16 -0.13
CA LEU A 140 -1.94 8.25 0.16
C LEU A 140 -2.52 6.94 0.68
N CYS A 141 -2.07 5.82 0.14
CA CYS A 141 -2.44 4.52 0.64
C CYS A 141 -1.45 4.07 1.73
N ILE A 142 -1.96 3.88 2.95
CA ILE A 142 -1.19 3.43 4.11
C ILE A 142 -1.79 2.12 4.62
N GLU A 143 -1.02 1.03 4.66
CA GLU A 143 -1.53 -0.29 5.05
C GLU A 143 -2.78 -0.73 4.26
N GLY A 144 -2.88 -0.32 3.00
CA GLY A 144 -4.04 -0.57 2.15
C GLY A 144 -5.20 0.41 2.34
N ILE A 145 -5.12 1.34 3.28
CA ILE A 145 -6.19 2.30 3.58
C ILE A 145 -6.00 3.54 2.71
N SER A 146 -7.03 3.93 1.95
CA SER A 146 -7.07 5.20 1.22
C SER A 146 -7.28 6.36 2.19
N LEU A 147 -6.30 7.23 2.34
CA LEU A 147 -6.29 8.29 3.33
C LEU A 147 -5.96 9.65 2.70
N THR A 148 -6.62 10.69 3.21
CA THR A 148 -6.36 12.07 2.79
C THR A 148 -5.28 12.70 3.67
N VAL A 149 -4.24 13.23 3.05
CA VAL A 149 -3.13 13.91 3.72
C VAL A 149 -3.61 15.23 4.33
N ALA A 150 -3.54 15.35 5.66
CA ALA A 150 -3.88 16.58 6.38
C ALA A 150 -2.70 17.56 6.43
N SER A 151 -1.47 17.06 6.58
CA SER A 151 -0.24 17.86 6.44
C SER A 151 0.95 16.97 6.08
N ILE A 152 1.95 17.60 5.48
CA ILE A 152 3.27 17.00 5.22
C ILE A 152 4.35 18.02 5.60
N GLU A 153 5.30 17.59 6.42
CA GLU A 153 6.44 18.38 6.89
C GLU A 153 7.72 17.57 6.68
N GLY A 154 8.43 17.85 5.60
CA GLY A 154 9.56 17.03 5.17
C GLY A 154 9.11 15.60 4.89
N ALA A 155 9.56 14.63 5.68
CA ALA A 155 9.20 13.22 5.58
C ALA A 155 8.05 12.82 6.52
N ARG A 156 7.50 13.74 7.33
CA ARG A 156 6.40 13.45 8.25
C ARG A 156 5.06 13.76 7.61
N VAL A 157 4.21 12.75 7.54
CA VAL A 157 2.84 12.86 7.04
C VAL A 157 1.87 12.69 8.20
N THR A 158 0.89 13.60 8.26
CA THR A 158 -0.22 13.53 9.23
C THR A 158 -1.53 13.35 8.48
N VAL A 159 -2.36 12.43 8.98
CA VAL A 159 -3.67 12.08 8.42
C VAL A 159 -4.72 12.13 9.52
N ALA A 160 -5.89 12.69 9.22
CA ALA A 160 -7.04 12.63 10.12
C ALA A 160 -7.75 11.28 9.97
N ILE A 161 -7.95 10.58 11.08
CA ILE A 161 -8.60 9.26 11.13
C ILE A 161 -9.86 9.37 11.97
N ILE A 162 -11.01 9.06 11.38
CA ILE A 162 -12.28 8.98 12.11
C ILE A 162 -12.33 7.70 12.97
N PRO A 163 -13.12 7.66 14.04
CA PRO A 163 -13.21 6.49 14.93
C PRO A 163 -13.48 5.19 14.19
N HIS A 164 -14.42 5.21 13.24
CA HIS A 164 -14.76 4.04 12.42
C HIS A 164 -13.53 3.45 11.71
N THR A 165 -12.73 4.27 11.03
CA THR A 165 -11.51 3.82 10.35
C THR A 165 -10.50 3.24 11.33
N ALA A 166 -10.31 3.87 12.48
CA ALA A 166 -9.41 3.37 13.52
C ALA A 166 -9.85 2.00 14.08
N GLU A 167 -11.16 1.74 14.13
CA GLU A 167 -11.74 0.49 14.65
C GLU A 167 -11.76 -0.63 13.62
N MET A 168 -12.04 -0.29 12.37
CA MET A 168 -12.21 -1.26 11.29
C MET A 168 -10.91 -1.60 10.56
N THR A 169 -9.77 -1.12 11.06
CA THR A 169 -8.45 -1.37 10.45
C THR A 169 -7.42 -1.81 11.49
N ASN A 170 -6.24 -2.23 11.01
CA ASN A 170 -5.14 -2.65 11.88
C ASN A 170 -4.45 -1.50 12.63
N LEU A 171 -4.81 -0.22 12.38
CA LEU A 171 -4.09 0.96 12.89
C LEU A 171 -3.92 0.95 14.42
N LYS A 172 -4.95 0.56 15.19
CA LYS A 172 -4.86 0.48 16.65
C LYS A 172 -3.90 -0.60 17.17
N SER A 173 -3.52 -1.54 16.34
CA SER A 173 -2.59 -2.62 16.70
C SER A 173 -1.12 -2.25 16.47
N LEU A 174 -0.87 -1.17 15.73
CA LEU A 174 0.48 -0.71 15.40
C LEU A 174 1.14 -0.05 16.61
N LYS A 175 2.46 -0.16 16.69
CA LYS A 175 3.29 0.45 17.72
C LYS A 175 4.29 1.41 17.09
N PRO A 176 4.69 2.48 17.80
CA PRO A 176 5.75 3.37 17.32
C PRO A 176 6.98 2.57 16.86
N GLY A 177 7.42 2.83 15.64
CA GLY A 177 8.51 2.10 14.99
C GLY A 177 8.10 0.92 14.11
N ASP A 178 6.84 0.47 14.16
CA ASP A 178 6.36 -0.57 13.23
C ASP A 178 6.44 -0.07 11.77
N PRO A 179 6.88 -0.92 10.82
CA PRO A 179 6.84 -0.59 9.42
C PRO A 179 5.39 -0.62 8.92
N VAL A 180 5.03 0.33 8.06
CA VAL A 180 3.73 0.41 7.37
C VAL A 180 3.94 0.43 5.87
N ASN A 181 3.15 -0.34 5.13
CA ASN A 181 3.19 -0.36 3.67
C ASN A 181 2.64 0.95 3.10
N LEU A 182 3.32 1.48 2.10
CA LEU A 182 2.96 2.73 1.45
C LEU A 182 2.83 2.52 -0.07
N GLU A 183 1.73 3.01 -0.63
CA GLU A 183 1.57 3.15 -2.08
C GLU A 183 1.14 4.60 -2.34
N VAL A 184 1.96 5.34 -3.10
CA VAL A 184 1.61 6.71 -3.50
C VAL A 184 0.60 6.68 -4.64
N ASP A 185 -0.18 7.75 -4.79
CA ASP A 185 -1.15 7.84 -5.87
C ASP A 185 -0.47 7.66 -7.24
N MET A 186 -0.93 6.67 -7.99
CA MET A 186 -0.36 6.33 -9.29
C MET A 186 -0.40 7.49 -10.29
N VAL A 187 -1.38 8.40 -10.16
CA VAL A 187 -1.49 9.60 -11.01
C VAL A 187 -0.24 10.47 -10.88
N ALA A 188 0.30 10.63 -9.66
CA ALA A 188 1.52 11.40 -9.43
C ALA A 188 2.74 10.78 -10.15
N LYS A 189 2.85 9.45 -10.18
CA LYS A 189 3.92 8.74 -10.90
C LYS A 189 3.82 8.93 -12.42
N TYR A 190 2.60 8.87 -12.97
CA TYR A 190 2.39 9.11 -14.40
C TYR A 190 2.70 10.55 -14.79
N ILE A 191 2.26 11.53 -14.00
CA ILE A 191 2.58 12.95 -14.23
C ILE A 191 4.10 13.14 -14.22
N GLU A 192 4.81 12.64 -13.23
CA GLU A 192 6.27 12.72 -13.18
C GLU A 192 6.91 12.13 -14.42
N LYS A 193 6.48 10.93 -14.83
CA LYS A 193 7.02 10.25 -16.03
C LYS A 193 6.79 11.06 -17.29
N MET A 194 5.64 11.72 -17.43
CA MET A 194 5.30 12.54 -18.57
C MET A 194 6.06 13.88 -18.59
N MET A 195 6.38 14.43 -17.41
CA MET A 195 7.13 15.68 -17.28
C MET A 195 8.65 15.49 -17.39
N GLN A 196 9.15 14.27 -17.33
CA GLN A 196 10.57 14.02 -17.59
C GLN A 196 10.89 14.43 -19.02
N PRO A 197 11.88 15.31 -19.25
CA PRO A 197 12.28 15.66 -20.60
C PRO A 197 12.64 14.38 -21.34
N GLN A 198 11.96 14.13 -22.46
CA GLN A 198 12.40 13.08 -23.36
C GLN A 198 13.84 13.41 -23.71
N LYS A 199 14.76 12.44 -23.46
CA LYS A 199 16.13 12.57 -23.94
C LYS A 199 16.02 12.86 -25.43
N ALA A 200 16.30 14.12 -25.79
CA ALA A 200 16.35 14.49 -27.20
C ALA A 200 17.26 13.47 -27.88
N SER A 201 16.74 12.83 -28.90
CA SER A 201 17.55 11.99 -29.76
C SER A 201 18.77 12.82 -30.17
N SER A 202 19.96 12.43 -29.74
CA SER A 202 21.26 13.06 -29.96
C SER A 202 21.22 14.55 -30.38
N PRO A 203 21.86 15.48 -29.69
CA PRO A 203 21.87 16.87 -30.11
C PRO A 203 22.33 16.92 -31.56
N LEU A 204 21.69 17.75 -32.38
CA LEU A 204 22.15 18.10 -33.71
C LEU A 204 23.56 18.71 -33.54
N THR A 205 24.59 17.91 -33.79
CA THR A 205 25.98 18.39 -33.80
C THR A 205 26.39 18.69 -35.24
N VAL A 206 27.29 19.62 -35.42
CA VAL A 206 27.86 19.98 -36.74
C VAL A 206 28.45 18.73 -37.41
N GLU A 207 29.10 17.84 -36.63
CA GLU A 207 29.68 16.58 -37.14
C GLU A 207 28.60 15.61 -37.64
N ARG A 208 27.43 15.58 -37.03
CA ARG A 208 26.30 14.76 -37.49
C ARG A 208 25.70 15.36 -38.77
N LEU A 209 25.50 16.66 -38.84
CA LEU A 209 25.03 17.34 -40.06
C LEU A 209 25.97 17.07 -41.25
N VAL A 210 27.28 17.26 -41.07
CA VAL A 210 28.28 16.98 -42.10
C VAL A 210 28.27 15.48 -42.51
N ARG A 211 28.09 14.57 -41.57
CA ARG A 211 28.01 13.12 -41.87
C ARG A 211 26.72 12.75 -42.61
N GLU A 212 25.63 13.45 -42.39
CA GLU A 212 24.33 13.25 -43.04
C GLU A 212 24.18 14.06 -44.34
N GLY A 213 25.24 14.81 -44.79
CA GLY A 213 25.31 15.49 -46.09
C GLY A 213 24.78 16.96 -46.09
N PHE A 214 24.69 17.58 -44.93
CA PHE A 214 24.35 19.02 -44.80
C PHE A 214 25.59 19.85 -44.50
#